data_92f4bacc9a8ad26dc3fa37bf427883dc
#
_entry.id   92f4bacc9a8ad26dc3fa37bf427883dc
#
_cell.length_a   1.000
_cell.length_b   1.000
_cell.length_c   1.000
_cell.angle_alpha   90.00
_cell.angle_beta   90.00
_cell.angle_gamma   90.00
#
_symmetry.space_group_name_H-M   'P 1'
#
loop_
_entity.id
_entity.type
_entity.pdbx_description
1 polymer ?
#
loop_
_entity_poly.entity_id
_entity_poly.type
_entity_poly.pdbx_seq_one_letter_code
_entity_poly.pdbx_strand_id
1 'polypeptide(L)'
;MTKDRLDKNLKININEAILVYSAFIVSELRDDIPIEQIQKNASHLLSPEQVMIGVPETLRKMSFEIILDDECMKFIILNTPIQISDYILKST
;
A
#
# COMPACT_ATOMS: atom_id res chain seq x y z
N MET A 1 13.89 -8.54 2.79
CA MET A 1 13.68 -7.21 3.36
C MET A 1 12.26 -7.05 3.84
N THR A 2 11.38 -6.31 3.16
CA THR A 2 10.01 -6.13 3.66
C THR A 2 9.25 -7.45 3.74
N LYS A 3 9.38 -8.29 2.73
CA LYS A 3 8.72 -9.60 2.73
C LYS A 3 9.21 -10.47 3.88
N ASP A 4 10.51 -10.44 4.16
CA ASP A 4 11.09 -11.21 5.27
C ASP A 4 10.53 -10.74 6.60
N ARG A 5 10.32 -9.43 6.77
CA ARG A 5 9.74 -8.89 8.00
C ARG A 5 8.32 -9.40 8.21
N LEU A 6 7.51 -9.45 7.15
CA LEU A 6 6.14 -9.95 7.24
C LEU A 6 6.12 -11.44 7.58
N ASP A 7 7.01 -12.21 6.96
CA ASP A 7 7.11 -13.65 7.20
C ASP A 7 7.54 -13.96 8.64
N LYS A 8 8.30 -13.05 9.27
CA LYS A 8 8.77 -13.19 10.64
C LYS A 8 7.89 -12.49 11.66
N ASN A 9 6.70 -12.02 11.24
CA ASN A 9 5.78 -11.25 12.09
C ASN A 9 6.37 -9.95 12.62
N LEU A 10 7.34 -9.39 11.92
CA LEU A 10 7.90 -8.10 12.27
C LEU A 10 7.07 -7.00 11.61
N LYS A 11 6.82 -5.93 12.36
CA LYS A 11 6.04 -4.81 11.85
C LYS A 11 6.90 -3.92 10.97
N ILE A 12 6.32 -3.41 9.89
CA ILE A 12 7.05 -2.59 8.92
C ILE A 12 6.81 -1.10 9.21
N ASN A 13 7.82 -0.30 8.87
CA ASN A 13 7.74 1.15 9.06
C ASN A 13 7.15 1.84 7.83
N ILE A 14 7.02 3.19 7.89
CA ILE A 14 6.42 3.99 6.82
C ILE A 14 7.15 3.77 5.48
N ASN A 15 8.48 3.84 5.48
CA ASN A 15 9.25 3.70 4.24
C ASN A 15 9.06 2.33 3.61
N GLU A 16 9.05 1.29 4.44
CA GLU A 16 8.83 -0.07 3.97
C GLU A 16 7.41 -0.24 3.41
N ALA A 17 6.42 0.37 4.04
CA ALA A 17 5.04 0.33 3.55
C ALA A 17 4.93 1.01 2.18
N ILE A 18 5.57 2.17 2.01
CA ILE A 18 5.58 2.88 0.73
C ILE A 18 6.19 2.00 -0.36
N LEU A 19 7.28 1.29 -0.04
CA LEU A 19 7.92 0.39 -1.00
C LEU A 19 7.00 -0.77 -1.40
N VAL A 20 6.27 -1.32 -0.43
CA VAL A 20 5.31 -2.41 -0.70
C VAL A 20 4.24 -1.93 -1.67
N TYR A 21 3.64 -0.76 -1.41
CA TYR A 21 2.60 -0.23 -2.28
C TYR A 21 3.15 0.12 -3.66
N SER A 22 4.34 0.72 -3.72
CA SER A 22 4.96 1.08 -5.00
C SER A 22 5.19 -0.16 -5.87
N ALA A 23 5.77 -1.21 -5.31
CA ALA A 23 6.04 -2.44 -6.03
C ALA A 23 4.75 -3.10 -6.49
N PHE A 24 3.73 -3.10 -5.63
CA PHE A 24 2.42 -3.66 -5.96
C PHE A 24 1.79 -2.93 -7.14
N ILE A 25 1.77 -1.59 -7.10
CA ILE A 25 1.16 -0.78 -8.15
C ILE A 25 1.86 -0.99 -9.49
N VAL A 26 3.20 -1.00 -9.49
CA VAL A 26 3.97 -1.21 -10.72
C VAL A 26 3.65 -2.57 -11.32
N SER A 27 3.59 -3.60 -10.50
CA SER A 27 3.27 -4.95 -10.94
C SER A 27 1.88 -5.02 -11.58
N GLU A 28 0.88 -4.40 -10.92
CA GLU A 28 -0.49 -4.39 -11.42
C GLU A 28 -0.61 -3.62 -12.74
N LEU A 29 0.09 -2.49 -12.86
CA LEU A 29 0.07 -1.71 -14.09
C LEU A 29 0.69 -2.47 -15.25
N ARG A 30 1.74 -3.23 -14.99
CA ARG A 30 2.39 -4.05 -16.04
C ARG A 30 1.48 -5.18 -16.51
N ASP A 31 0.58 -5.63 -15.65
CA ASP A 31 -0.41 -6.65 -15.99
C ASP A 31 -1.70 -6.04 -16.60
N ASP A 32 -1.67 -4.75 -16.90
CA ASP A 32 -2.80 -4.02 -17.50
C ASP A 32 -4.06 -4.04 -16.63
N ILE A 33 -3.89 -4.12 -15.31
CA ILE A 33 -5.01 -4.07 -14.38
C ILE A 33 -5.57 -2.64 -14.36
N PRO A 34 -6.90 -2.44 -14.44
CA PRO A 34 -7.49 -1.10 -14.37
C PRO A 34 -7.17 -0.40 -13.05
N ILE A 35 -6.99 0.92 -13.11
CA ILE A 35 -6.64 1.71 -11.93
C ILE A 35 -7.64 1.50 -10.79
N GLU A 36 -8.92 1.46 -11.10
CA GLU A 36 -9.95 1.24 -10.08
C GLU A 36 -9.77 -0.08 -9.34
N GLN A 37 -9.40 -1.12 -10.08
CA GLN A 37 -9.14 -2.42 -9.49
C GLN A 37 -7.86 -2.42 -8.66
N ILE A 38 -6.84 -1.69 -9.12
CA ILE A 38 -5.59 -1.54 -8.35
C ILE A 38 -5.86 -0.87 -7.01
N GLN A 39 -6.66 0.20 -7.01
CA GLN A 39 -7.02 0.89 -5.78
C GLN A 39 -7.76 -0.01 -4.81
N LYS A 40 -8.68 -0.81 -5.32
CA LYS A 40 -9.45 -1.75 -4.52
C LYS A 40 -8.55 -2.84 -3.94
N ASN A 41 -7.67 -3.40 -4.75
CA ASN A 41 -6.75 -4.44 -4.30
C ASN A 41 -5.75 -3.90 -3.27
N ALA A 42 -5.31 -2.66 -3.44
CA ALA A 42 -4.39 -2.03 -2.50
C ALA A 42 -4.97 -1.90 -1.10
N SER A 43 -6.29 -1.74 -0.99
CA SER A 43 -6.94 -1.61 0.32
C SER A 43 -6.88 -2.89 1.14
N HIS A 44 -6.51 -4.00 0.52
CA HIS A 44 -6.36 -5.30 1.19
C HIS A 44 -4.91 -5.77 1.26
N LEU A 45 -3.96 -4.93 0.81
CA LEU A 45 -2.56 -5.34 0.72
C LEU A 45 -1.90 -5.44 2.09
N LEU A 46 -2.13 -4.45 2.95
CA LEU A 46 -1.58 -4.43 4.31
C LEU A 46 -2.70 -4.21 5.32
N SER A 47 -2.60 -4.90 6.45
CA SER A 47 -3.50 -4.69 7.58
C SER A 47 -2.81 -3.81 8.62
N PRO A 48 -3.60 -3.16 9.51
CA PRO A 48 -2.98 -2.34 10.58
C PRO A 48 -2.04 -3.12 11.49
N GLU A 49 -2.27 -4.40 11.66
CA GLU A 49 -1.42 -5.24 12.52
C GLU A 49 -0.05 -5.51 11.92
N GLN A 50 0.10 -5.36 10.63
CA GLN A 50 1.38 -5.62 9.93
C GLN A 50 2.31 -4.42 9.93
N VAL A 51 1.83 -3.25 10.36
CA VAL A 51 2.60 -2.01 10.33
C VAL A 51 2.76 -1.43 11.72
N MET A 52 3.78 -0.58 11.88
CA MET A 52 4.03 0.10 13.14
C MET A 52 2.91 1.10 13.46
N ILE A 53 2.75 1.42 14.75
CA ILE A 53 1.77 2.40 15.20
C ILE A 53 2.05 3.74 14.51
N GLY A 54 0.99 4.37 14.02
CA GLY A 54 1.08 5.66 13.34
C GLY A 54 1.19 5.56 11.83
N VAL A 55 1.57 4.38 11.28
CA VAL A 55 1.69 4.22 9.83
C VAL A 55 0.35 4.38 9.12
N PRO A 56 -0.76 3.74 9.58
CA PRO A 56 -2.03 3.91 8.88
C PRO A 56 -2.49 5.37 8.84
N GLU A 57 -2.32 6.10 9.92
CA GLU A 57 -2.73 7.50 10.00
C GLU A 57 -1.87 8.40 9.11
N THR A 58 -0.57 8.12 9.05
CA THR A 58 0.36 8.89 8.22
C THR A 58 0.10 8.65 6.74
N LEU A 59 -0.26 7.44 6.36
CA LEU A 59 -0.47 7.06 4.96
C LEU A 59 -1.95 7.07 4.56
N ARG A 60 -2.74 8.00 5.10
CA ARG A 60 -4.16 8.12 4.74
C ARG A 60 -4.36 8.38 3.26
N LYS A 61 -3.47 9.14 2.66
CA LYS A 61 -3.56 9.46 1.25
C LYS A 61 -2.18 9.34 0.65
N MET A 62 -2.07 8.51 -0.38
CA MET A 62 -0.82 8.27 -1.09
C MET A 62 -1.04 8.58 -2.55
N SER A 63 -0.10 9.31 -3.15
CA SER A 63 -0.12 9.62 -4.58
C SER A 63 1.11 9.04 -5.23
N PHE A 64 0.91 8.37 -6.35
CA PHE A 64 2.00 7.78 -7.11
C PHE A 64 2.00 8.29 -8.54
N GLU A 65 3.17 8.73 -9.01
CA GLU A 65 3.40 9.01 -10.43
C GLU A 65 4.31 7.91 -10.94
N ILE A 66 3.81 7.15 -11.91
CA ILE A 66 4.56 6.03 -12.44
C ILE A 66 4.70 6.17 -13.94
N ILE A 67 5.95 6.12 -14.41
CA ILE A 67 6.25 6.15 -15.84
C ILE A 67 6.54 4.74 -16.28
N LEU A 68 5.71 4.24 -17.21
CA LEU A 68 5.87 2.89 -17.74
C LEU A 68 6.87 2.86 -18.89
N ASP A 69 7.23 1.67 -19.31
CA ASP A 69 8.23 1.45 -20.36
C ASP A 69 7.89 2.14 -21.68
N ASP A 70 6.62 2.39 -21.94
CA ASP A 70 6.16 3.12 -23.13
C ASP A 70 6.11 4.63 -22.93
N GLU A 71 6.74 5.11 -21.87
CA GLU A 71 6.77 6.53 -21.47
C GLU A 71 5.40 7.09 -21.11
N CYS A 72 4.45 6.22 -20.87
CA CYS A 72 3.10 6.63 -20.45
C CYS A 72 3.08 6.88 -18.95
N MET A 73 2.72 8.09 -18.55
CA MET A 73 2.64 8.44 -17.12
C MET A 73 1.28 8.03 -16.58
N LYS A 74 1.29 7.36 -15.43
CA LYS A 74 0.08 6.99 -14.71
C LYS A 74 0.05 7.66 -13.35
N PHE A 75 -1.12 8.17 -12.98
CA PHE A 75 -1.36 8.81 -11.68
C PHE A 75 -2.32 7.93 -10.88
N ILE A 76 -1.90 7.52 -9.71
CA ILE A 76 -2.74 6.67 -8.85
C ILE A 76 -2.78 7.27 -7.46
N ILE A 77 -3.99 7.44 -6.93
CA ILE A 77 -4.21 7.94 -5.57
C ILE A 77 -4.84 6.83 -4.74
N LEU A 78 -4.22 6.51 -3.62
CA LEU A 78 -4.76 5.57 -2.65
C LEU A 78 -5.30 6.34 -1.45
N ASN A 79 -6.57 6.14 -1.15
CA ASN A 79 -7.22 6.79 -0.01
C ASN A 79 -7.42 5.74 1.09
N THR A 80 -6.82 5.97 2.25
CA THR A 80 -6.90 5.09 3.41
C THR A 80 -6.61 3.64 3.01
N PRO A 81 -5.44 3.37 2.41
CA PRO A 81 -5.14 2.03 1.94
C PRO A 81 -5.03 1.01 3.08
N ILE A 82 -4.68 1.47 4.29
CA ILE A 82 -4.67 0.62 5.48
C ILE A 82 -5.91 0.98 6.28
N GLN A 83 -6.78 -0.01 6.55
CA GLN A 83 -8.10 0.20 7.13
C GLN A 83 -8.02 0.60 8.60
N ILE A 84 -8.03 1.91 8.86
CA ILE A 84 -7.87 2.47 10.20
C ILE A 84 -9.05 2.13 11.11
N SER A 85 -10.27 2.12 10.59
CA SER A 85 -11.46 1.86 11.38
C SER A 85 -11.40 0.49 12.05
N ASP A 86 -10.92 -0.53 11.35
CA ASP A 86 -10.76 -1.87 11.93
C ASP A 86 -9.70 -1.87 13.02
N TYR A 87 -8.63 -1.12 12.80
CA TYR A 87 -7.56 -0.99 13.78
C TYR A 87 -8.06 -0.36 15.09
N ILE A 88 -8.85 0.71 14.96
CA ILE A 88 -9.41 1.41 16.12
C ILE A 88 -10.38 0.50 16.88
N LEU A 89 -11.23 -0.23 16.18
CA LEU A 89 -12.17 -1.15 16.80
C LEU A 89 -11.45 -2.25 17.56
N LYS A 90 -10.34 -2.75 17.04
CA LYS A 90 -9.58 -3.80 17.70
C LYS A 90 -8.85 -3.31 18.94
N SER A 91 -8.49 -2.04 18.96
CA SER A 91 -7.74 -1.48 20.09
C SER A 91 -8.64 -1.02 21.24
N THR A 92 -9.94 -1.01 21.05
CA THR A 92 -10.89 -0.71 22.11
C THR A 92 -11.51 -1.98 22.68
#